data_bbf8cdd1cb55a3ead7af570a2ad41a9d
#
_entry.id   bbf8cdd1cb55a3ead7af570a2ad41a9d
#
_cell.length_a   1.000
_cell.length_b   1.000
_cell.length_c   1.000
_cell.angle_alpha   90.00
_cell.angle_beta   90.00
_cell.angle_gamma   90.00
#
_symmetry.space_group_name_H-M   'P 1'
#
loop_
_entity.id
_entity.type
_entity.pdbx_description
1 polymer ?
#
loop_
_entity_poly.entity_id
_entity_poly.type
_entity_poly.pdbx_seq_one_letter_code
_entity_poly.pdbx_strand_id
1 'polypeptide(L)'
;MFADAEAYERFMGRWSRLVAPQLVDFTDVPDRGRFLDVGSGTGALAFALVERKLQAHVRGIDPSKEYVAYANSRNAFPDRVSFEEGDAQQLHFADASFDASLSLLVFNFIPDPRKALREVCRVTKPGARISAAVWDYGDGMRMLRAFWDGAVSIDAKAETLDEKHMCRAGELSELWGQVGLENVHEQPQTVTMRFESFADYWDPFLLGQGPAGVYVTSLSPDRVRALRSEVKSRVSPSAEFLPFALSARVWSVCGTVPRRV
;
A
#
# COMPACT_ATOMS: atom_id res chain seq x y z
N MET A 1 7.90 -0.41 12.96
CA MET A 1 8.06 -1.20 11.71
C MET A 1 8.28 -0.29 10.51
N PHE A 2 7.54 0.80 10.37
CA PHE A 2 7.67 1.82 9.33
C PHE A 2 7.87 3.19 10.00
N ALA A 3 9.12 3.54 10.30
CA ALA A 3 9.45 4.75 11.07
C ALA A 3 10.39 5.71 10.31
N ASP A 4 10.86 5.33 9.12
CA ASP A 4 11.73 6.13 8.27
C ASP A 4 11.07 6.31 6.91
N ALA A 5 10.59 7.52 6.63
CA ALA A 5 9.86 7.83 5.41
C ALA A 5 10.76 7.78 4.16
N GLU A 6 12.04 8.17 4.26
CA GLU A 6 12.97 8.08 3.13
C GLU A 6 13.32 6.63 2.79
N ALA A 7 13.55 5.80 3.81
CA ALA A 7 13.78 4.38 3.63
C ALA A 7 12.54 3.69 3.04
N TYR A 8 11.33 4.05 3.50
CA TYR A 8 10.08 3.58 2.90
C TYR A 8 9.97 3.97 1.42
N GLU A 9 10.26 5.22 1.07
CA GLU A 9 10.21 5.71 -0.30
C GLU A 9 11.16 4.96 -1.24
N ARG A 10 12.34 4.61 -0.75
CA ARG A 10 13.32 3.80 -1.50
C ARG A 10 12.87 2.35 -1.68
N PHE A 11 12.12 1.82 -0.72
CA PHE A 11 11.67 0.43 -0.69
C PHE A 11 10.29 0.27 -1.36
N MET A 12 9.21 0.67 -0.68
CA MET A 12 7.82 0.46 -1.11
C MET A 12 7.20 1.66 -1.80
N GLY A 13 7.65 2.89 -1.51
CA GLY A 13 7.08 4.11 -2.10
C GLY A 13 7.17 4.14 -3.62
N ARG A 14 8.22 3.57 -4.20
CA ARG A 14 8.37 3.39 -5.66
C ARG A 14 7.19 2.62 -6.27
N TRP A 15 6.78 1.53 -5.60
CA TRP A 15 5.67 0.69 -6.02
C TRP A 15 4.32 1.35 -5.77
N SER A 16 4.16 2.02 -4.63
CA SER A 16 2.93 2.76 -4.29
C SER A 16 2.61 3.80 -5.37
N ARG A 17 3.61 4.53 -5.87
CA ARG A 17 3.44 5.51 -6.95
C ARG A 17 3.00 4.88 -8.30
N LEU A 18 3.31 3.62 -8.54
CA LEU A 18 2.83 2.92 -9.74
C LEU A 18 1.37 2.44 -9.58
N VAL A 19 0.97 2.04 -8.38
CA VAL A 19 -0.37 1.51 -8.11
C VAL A 19 -1.39 2.63 -7.88
N ALA A 20 -1.00 3.73 -7.23
CA ALA A 20 -1.91 4.82 -6.87
C ALA A 20 -2.76 5.33 -8.04
N PRO A 21 -2.19 5.63 -9.22
CA PRO A 21 -2.97 6.04 -10.39
C PRO A 21 -3.98 4.99 -10.84
N GLN A 22 -3.63 3.71 -10.79
CA GLN A 22 -4.52 2.61 -11.19
C GLN A 22 -5.71 2.48 -10.22
N LEU A 23 -5.49 2.67 -8.92
CA LEU A 23 -6.58 2.65 -7.94
C LEU A 23 -7.52 3.84 -8.14
N VAL A 24 -7.01 5.03 -8.45
CA VAL A 24 -7.84 6.21 -8.76
C VAL A 24 -8.73 5.95 -9.98
N ASP A 25 -8.15 5.41 -11.06
CA ASP A 25 -8.88 5.07 -12.28
C ASP A 25 -9.91 3.95 -12.04
N PHE A 26 -9.55 2.93 -11.28
CA PHE A 26 -10.45 1.82 -10.89
C PHE A 26 -11.63 2.30 -10.04
N THR A 27 -11.38 3.20 -9.10
CA THR A 27 -12.44 3.75 -8.24
C THR A 27 -13.40 4.62 -9.03
N ASP A 28 -12.95 5.24 -10.12
CA ASP A 28 -13.73 6.15 -10.94
C ASP A 28 -14.45 7.23 -10.10
N VAL A 29 -13.66 7.94 -9.28
CA VAL A 29 -14.13 9.06 -8.47
C VAL A 29 -14.51 10.26 -9.35
N PRO A 30 -15.46 11.12 -8.91
CA PRO A 30 -15.81 12.34 -9.66
C PRO A 30 -14.61 13.30 -9.79
N ASP A 31 -14.64 14.18 -10.80
CA ASP A 31 -13.56 15.15 -11.03
C ASP A 31 -13.46 16.23 -9.94
N ARG A 32 -14.56 16.46 -9.24
CA ARG A 32 -14.67 17.42 -8.15
C ARG A 32 -15.14 16.70 -6.89
N GLY A 33 -14.54 17.02 -5.74
CA GLY A 33 -15.01 16.51 -4.46
C GLY A 33 -13.97 16.59 -3.36
N ARG A 34 -14.41 16.20 -2.18
CA ARG A 34 -13.56 15.99 -1.00
C ARG A 34 -13.31 14.50 -0.86
N PHE A 35 -12.06 14.12 -0.89
CA PHE A 35 -11.65 12.70 -0.82
C PHE A 35 -10.83 12.43 0.43
N LEU A 36 -11.02 11.24 1.00
CA LEU A 36 -10.24 10.76 2.12
C LEU A 36 -9.22 9.71 1.60
N ASP A 37 -7.95 9.92 1.93
CA ASP A 37 -6.88 8.94 1.76
C ASP A 37 -6.58 8.30 3.12
N VAL A 38 -7.01 7.06 3.32
CA VAL A 38 -6.91 6.32 4.59
C VAL A 38 -5.59 5.55 4.64
N GLY A 39 -4.73 5.89 5.61
CA GLY A 39 -3.36 5.37 5.67
C GLY A 39 -2.51 6.00 4.59
N SER A 40 -2.49 7.33 4.54
CA SER A 40 -1.89 8.09 3.44
C SER A 40 -0.38 7.92 3.28
N GLY A 41 0.30 7.44 4.33
CA GLY A 41 1.74 7.24 4.32
C GLY A 41 2.48 8.49 3.89
N THR A 42 3.31 8.32 2.87
CA THR A 42 4.11 9.42 2.24
C THR A 42 3.35 10.21 1.17
N GLY A 43 2.03 9.96 0.99
CA GLY A 43 1.15 10.76 0.15
C GLY A 43 0.93 10.26 -1.28
N ALA A 44 1.40 9.07 -1.63
CA ALA A 44 1.35 8.56 -3.02
C ALA A 44 -0.06 8.60 -3.64
N LEU A 45 -1.09 8.18 -2.88
CA LEU A 45 -2.47 8.17 -3.38
C LEU A 45 -3.08 9.58 -3.41
N ALA A 46 -2.87 10.38 -2.37
CA ALA A 46 -3.37 11.75 -2.32
C ALA A 46 -2.85 12.60 -3.48
N PHE A 47 -1.55 12.47 -3.81
CA PHE A 47 -0.97 13.18 -4.94
C PHE A 47 -1.51 12.67 -6.28
N ALA A 48 -1.63 11.35 -6.46
CA ALA A 48 -2.25 10.78 -7.66
C ALA A 48 -3.70 11.24 -7.88
N LEU A 49 -4.47 11.39 -6.79
CA LEU A 49 -5.84 11.93 -6.85
C LEU A 49 -5.87 13.36 -7.41
N VAL A 50 -5.08 14.29 -6.88
CA VAL A 50 -5.12 15.69 -7.32
C VAL A 50 -4.47 15.92 -8.67
N GLU A 51 -3.55 15.08 -9.08
CA GLU A 51 -2.97 15.10 -10.43
C GLU A 51 -3.97 14.65 -11.49
N ARG A 52 -4.81 13.64 -11.17
CA ARG A 52 -5.83 13.12 -12.09
C ARG A 52 -7.15 13.87 -12.04
N LYS A 53 -7.47 14.45 -10.90
CA LYS A 53 -8.75 15.13 -10.59
C LYS A 53 -8.48 16.57 -10.20
N LEU A 54 -8.52 17.47 -11.18
CA LEU A 54 -8.05 18.87 -11.03
C LEU A 54 -8.85 19.71 -10.01
N GLN A 55 -10.07 19.29 -9.67
CA GLN A 55 -10.93 19.96 -8.67
C GLN A 55 -11.10 19.10 -7.41
N ALA A 56 -10.22 18.14 -7.18
CA ALA A 56 -10.20 17.32 -5.98
C ALA A 56 -9.54 18.06 -4.82
N HIS A 57 -10.12 17.88 -3.61
CA HIS A 57 -9.51 18.21 -2.35
C HIS A 57 -9.33 16.92 -1.54
N VAL A 58 -8.13 16.65 -1.07
CA VAL A 58 -7.80 15.40 -0.40
C VAL A 58 -7.35 15.64 1.03
N ARG A 59 -7.91 14.87 1.95
CA ARG A 59 -7.44 14.70 3.32
C ARG A 59 -6.76 13.34 3.41
N GLY A 60 -5.47 13.32 3.76
CA GLY A 60 -4.75 12.11 4.10
C GLY A 60 -4.65 11.96 5.60
N ILE A 61 -4.89 10.75 6.10
CA ILE A 61 -4.66 10.40 7.50
C ILE A 61 -3.69 9.24 7.59
N ASP A 62 -2.78 9.30 8.56
CA ASP A 62 -1.85 8.20 8.86
C ASP A 62 -1.51 8.21 10.35
N PRO A 63 -1.36 7.05 11.03
CA PRO A 63 -0.97 7.02 12.43
C PRO A 63 0.51 7.40 12.67
N SER A 64 1.35 7.43 11.63
CA SER A 64 2.76 7.80 11.73
C SER A 64 2.97 9.29 11.55
N LYS A 65 3.39 9.97 12.63
CA LYS A 65 3.77 11.39 12.59
C LYS A 65 4.89 11.68 11.60
N GLU A 66 5.84 10.76 11.47
CA GLU A 66 6.96 10.87 10.56
C GLU A 66 6.48 10.87 9.10
N TYR A 67 5.55 9.97 8.76
CA TYR A 67 4.99 9.92 7.41
C TYR A 67 4.16 11.15 7.08
N VAL A 68 3.34 11.59 8.02
CA VAL A 68 2.54 12.84 7.89
C VAL A 68 3.46 14.04 7.68
N ALA A 69 4.52 14.18 8.48
CA ALA A 69 5.49 15.26 8.35
C ALA A 69 6.20 15.22 6.99
N TYR A 70 6.62 14.03 6.56
CA TYR A 70 7.26 13.83 5.26
C TYR A 70 6.30 14.19 4.11
N ALA A 71 5.07 13.69 4.13
CA ALA A 71 4.07 13.98 3.10
C ALA A 71 3.78 15.49 3.00
N ASN A 72 3.62 16.17 4.14
CA ASN A 72 3.43 17.63 4.18
C ASN A 72 4.65 18.39 3.65
N SER A 73 5.88 17.95 3.96
CA SER A 73 7.10 18.60 3.46
C SER A 73 7.29 18.50 1.94
N ARG A 74 6.69 17.48 1.32
CA ARG A 74 6.74 17.21 -0.13
C ARG A 74 5.49 17.65 -0.87
N ASN A 75 4.54 18.27 -0.17
CA ASN A 75 3.24 18.62 -0.73
C ASN A 75 3.34 19.80 -1.71
N ALA A 76 3.22 19.48 -2.99
CA ALA A 76 3.18 20.48 -4.07
C ALA A 76 1.80 21.11 -4.28
N PHE A 77 0.76 20.65 -3.55
CA PHE A 77 -0.64 21.08 -3.70
C PHE A 77 -1.26 21.52 -2.36
N PRO A 78 -0.65 22.44 -1.60
CA PRO A 78 -1.07 22.75 -0.22
C PRO A 78 -2.51 23.28 -0.10
N ASP A 79 -3.04 23.90 -1.15
CA ASP A 79 -4.42 24.39 -1.18
C ASP A 79 -5.45 23.27 -1.38
N ARG A 80 -5.04 22.10 -1.86
CA ARG A 80 -5.91 20.98 -2.22
C ARG A 80 -5.64 19.68 -1.45
N VAL A 81 -4.45 19.54 -0.89
CA VAL A 81 -4.03 18.34 -0.14
C VAL A 81 -3.54 18.75 1.23
N SER A 82 -3.92 17.99 2.24
CA SER A 82 -3.34 18.12 3.59
C SER A 82 -3.29 16.75 4.25
N PHE A 83 -2.28 16.55 5.08
CA PHE A 83 -2.05 15.31 5.80
C PHE A 83 -2.06 15.60 7.31
N GLU A 84 -2.69 14.70 8.06
CA GLU A 84 -2.79 14.79 9.52
C GLU A 84 -2.69 13.41 10.17
N GLU A 85 -2.26 13.39 11.45
CA GLU A 85 -2.23 12.17 12.24
C GLU A 85 -3.64 11.69 12.54
N GLY A 86 -3.90 10.37 12.35
CA GLY A 86 -5.20 9.80 12.64
C GLY A 86 -5.23 8.29 12.55
N ASP A 87 -6.12 7.69 13.34
CA ASP A 87 -6.41 6.25 13.32
C ASP A 87 -7.65 5.97 12.48
N ALA A 88 -7.49 5.12 11.46
CA ALA A 88 -8.60 4.68 10.61
C ALA A 88 -9.74 4.01 11.41
N GLN A 89 -9.45 3.46 12.58
CA GLN A 89 -10.43 2.81 13.46
C GLN A 89 -11.25 3.82 14.29
N GLN A 90 -10.87 5.11 14.28
CA GLN A 90 -11.56 6.19 15.00
C GLN A 90 -11.34 7.52 14.29
N LEU A 91 -12.08 7.75 13.20
CA LEU A 91 -11.98 8.97 12.41
C LEU A 91 -12.68 10.15 13.09
N HIS A 92 -11.98 11.28 13.23
CA HIS A 92 -12.53 12.50 13.86
C HIS A 92 -13.40 13.35 12.94
N PHE A 93 -13.65 12.90 11.71
CA PHE A 93 -14.49 13.58 10.73
C PHE A 93 -15.98 13.35 11.04
N ALA A 94 -16.81 14.36 10.71
CA ALA A 94 -18.26 14.22 10.76
C ALA A 94 -18.77 13.19 9.73
N ASP A 95 -19.97 12.64 9.97
CA ASP A 95 -20.63 11.74 9.06
C ASP A 95 -20.80 12.37 7.68
N ALA A 96 -20.70 11.56 6.63
CA ALA A 96 -20.94 11.97 5.24
C ALA A 96 -20.11 13.19 4.79
N SER A 97 -18.85 13.28 5.24
CA SER A 97 -17.94 14.40 4.93
C SER A 97 -17.24 14.30 3.59
N PHE A 98 -17.13 13.08 3.04
CA PHE A 98 -16.32 12.81 1.84
C PHE A 98 -17.16 12.28 0.68
N ASP A 99 -16.80 12.71 -0.53
CA ASP A 99 -17.42 12.28 -1.79
C ASP A 99 -16.87 10.93 -2.30
N ALA A 100 -15.74 10.49 -1.78
CA ALA A 100 -15.22 9.12 -1.84
C ALA A 100 -14.09 8.95 -0.81
N SER A 101 -13.82 7.70 -0.43
CA SER A 101 -12.69 7.34 0.43
C SER A 101 -11.89 6.21 -0.20
N LEU A 102 -10.56 6.36 -0.20
CA LEU A 102 -9.66 5.40 -0.80
C LEU A 102 -8.56 5.01 0.20
N SER A 103 -7.98 3.84 0.02
CA SER A 103 -6.87 3.36 0.84
C SER A 103 -5.90 2.55 0.00
N LEU A 104 -4.63 2.88 0.05
CA LEU A 104 -3.59 2.23 -0.76
C LEU A 104 -2.62 1.46 0.12
N LEU A 105 -2.66 0.12 0.03
CA LEU A 105 -1.69 -0.81 0.65
C LEU A 105 -1.68 -0.77 2.19
N VAL A 106 -2.85 -0.59 2.82
CA VAL A 106 -2.96 -0.32 4.27
C VAL A 106 -3.85 -1.32 5.00
N PHE A 107 -4.99 -1.75 4.43
CA PHE A 107 -6.00 -2.54 5.16
C PHE A 107 -5.47 -3.82 5.80
N ASN A 108 -4.45 -4.44 5.21
CA ASN A 108 -3.77 -5.61 5.74
C ASN A 108 -2.90 -5.34 6.98
N PHE A 109 -2.67 -4.06 7.34
CA PHE A 109 -1.90 -3.66 8.53
C PHE A 109 -2.79 -3.10 9.66
N ILE A 110 -4.08 -2.88 9.41
CA ILE A 110 -5.01 -2.34 10.40
C ILE A 110 -5.40 -3.46 11.38
N PRO A 111 -5.23 -3.28 12.70
CA PRO A 111 -5.55 -4.33 13.68
C PRO A 111 -7.01 -4.80 13.64
N ASP A 112 -7.97 -3.88 13.49
CA ASP A 112 -9.38 -4.19 13.25
C ASP A 112 -9.87 -3.54 11.95
N PRO A 113 -9.66 -4.22 10.80
CA PRO A 113 -10.02 -3.66 9.48
C PRO A 113 -11.52 -3.50 9.32
N ARG A 114 -12.35 -4.29 10.02
CA ARG A 114 -13.81 -4.15 10.00
C ARG A 114 -14.25 -2.87 10.71
N LYS A 115 -13.67 -2.55 11.85
CA LYS A 115 -13.93 -1.31 12.58
C LYS A 115 -13.50 -0.11 11.74
N ALA A 116 -12.31 -0.16 11.15
CA ALA A 116 -11.82 0.89 10.27
C ALA A 116 -12.76 1.10 9.07
N LEU A 117 -13.18 0.03 8.39
CA LEU A 117 -14.08 0.15 7.25
C LEU A 117 -15.45 0.73 7.64
N ARG A 118 -15.98 0.41 8.84
CA ARG A 118 -17.21 1.05 9.35
C ARG A 118 -17.04 2.55 9.55
N GLU A 119 -15.92 3.00 10.09
CA GLU A 119 -15.61 4.43 10.24
C GLU A 119 -15.47 5.11 8.87
N VAL A 120 -14.79 4.47 7.92
CA VAL A 120 -14.69 4.95 6.54
C VAL A 120 -16.09 5.07 5.91
N CYS A 121 -16.98 4.08 6.11
CA CYS A 121 -18.36 4.16 5.65
C CYS A 121 -19.13 5.32 6.31
N ARG A 122 -18.95 5.54 7.61
CA ARG A 122 -19.62 6.62 8.34
C ARG A 122 -19.27 7.99 7.78
N VAL A 123 -17.98 8.23 7.51
CA VAL A 123 -17.51 9.54 7.03
C VAL A 123 -17.69 9.75 5.53
N THR A 124 -17.97 8.68 4.78
CA THR A 124 -18.22 8.73 3.32
C THR A 124 -19.72 8.92 3.07
N LYS A 125 -20.05 9.78 2.10
CA LYS A 125 -21.45 10.09 1.77
C LYS A 125 -22.22 8.85 1.28
N PRO A 126 -23.53 8.73 1.62
CA PRO A 126 -24.39 7.71 1.03
C PRO A 126 -24.38 7.79 -0.51
N GLY A 127 -24.21 6.64 -1.17
CA GLY A 127 -24.07 6.52 -2.62
C GLY A 127 -22.65 6.79 -3.15
N ALA A 128 -21.71 7.18 -2.30
CA ALA A 128 -20.32 7.38 -2.68
C ALA A 128 -19.49 6.08 -2.60
N ARG A 129 -18.34 6.08 -3.26
CA ARG A 129 -17.48 4.90 -3.40
C ARG A 129 -16.43 4.84 -2.30
N ILE A 130 -16.15 3.61 -1.85
CA ILE A 130 -15.01 3.27 -1.00
C ILE A 130 -14.19 2.21 -1.71
N SER A 131 -12.90 2.48 -1.88
CA SER A 131 -11.97 1.56 -2.53
C SER A 131 -10.71 1.35 -1.72
N ALA A 132 -10.14 0.15 -1.86
CA ALA A 132 -8.81 -0.15 -1.33
C ALA A 132 -8.02 -1.04 -2.30
N ALA A 133 -6.70 -1.02 -2.15
CA ALA A 133 -5.82 -1.99 -2.77
C ALA A 133 -4.87 -2.57 -1.73
N VAL A 134 -4.57 -3.87 -1.83
CA VAL A 134 -3.54 -4.56 -1.04
C VAL A 134 -2.66 -5.40 -1.94
N TRP A 135 -1.39 -5.58 -1.56
CA TRP A 135 -0.50 -6.47 -2.28
C TRP A 135 -0.98 -7.92 -2.22
N ASP A 136 -0.87 -8.60 -3.35
CA ASP A 136 -0.91 -10.06 -3.38
C ASP A 136 0.42 -10.63 -2.87
N TYR A 137 0.55 -10.75 -1.55
CA TYR A 137 1.75 -11.31 -0.92
C TYR A 137 1.89 -12.83 -1.14
N GLY A 138 0.82 -13.52 -1.57
CA GLY A 138 0.89 -14.94 -1.91
C GLY A 138 1.84 -15.22 -3.08
N ASP A 139 1.46 -14.71 -4.25
CA ASP A 139 2.19 -15.01 -5.50
C ASP A 139 2.50 -13.76 -6.33
N GLY A 140 1.75 -12.67 -6.14
CA GLY A 140 1.75 -11.51 -7.02
C GLY A 140 2.89 -10.54 -6.78
N MET A 141 3.37 -10.37 -5.55
CA MET A 141 4.46 -9.45 -5.22
C MET A 141 5.83 -10.11 -5.43
N ARG A 142 6.25 -10.23 -6.70
CA ARG A 142 7.47 -10.97 -7.10
C ARG A 142 8.73 -10.50 -6.37
N MET A 143 8.86 -9.22 -6.06
CA MET A 143 9.98 -8.66 -5.31
C MET A 143 10.10 -9.32 -3.93
N LEU A 144 9.01 -9.38 -3.17
CA LEU A 144 9.00 -9.97 -1.83
C LEU A 144 9.00 -11.50 -1.87
N ARG A 145 8.35 -12.12 -2.87
CA ARG A 145 8.41 -13.58 -3.02
C ARG A 145 9.82 -14.07 -3.25
N ALA A 146 10.58 -13.44 -4.15
CA ALA A 146 11.99 -13.82 -4.38
C ALA A 146 12.83 -13.68 -3.10
N PHE A 147 12.58 -12.65 -2.30
CA PHE A 147 13.24 -12.45 -1.01
C PHE A 147 12.88 -13.57 -0.02
N TRP A 148 11.57 -13.80 0.22
CA TRP A 148 11.13 -14.80 1.22
C TRP A 148 11.45 -16.23 0.81
N ASP A 149 11.32 -16.58 -0.46
CA ASP A 149 11.73 -17.90 -0.98
C ASP A 149 13.24 -18.12 -0.80
N GLY A 150 14.05 -17.06 -0.98
CA GLY A 150 15.48 -17.10 -0.68
C GLY A 150 15.75 -17.22 0.84
N ALA A 151 14.98 -16.51 1.67
CA ALA A 151 15.12 -16.59 3.12
C ALA A 151 14.77 -17.99 3.65
N VAL A 152 13.67 -18.58 3.20
CA VAL A 152 13.24 -19.94 3.58
C VAL A 152 14.24 -20.99 3.14
N SER A 153 14.91 -20.84 1.98
CA SER A 153 15.91 -21.81 1.51
C SER A 153 17.16 -21.88 2.41
N ILE A 154 17.46 -20.81 3.16
CA ILE A 154 18.59 -20.77 4.11
C ILE A 154 18.17 -20.91 5.56
N ASP A 155 16.88 -20.67 5.88
CA ASP A 155 16.31 -20.76 7.21
C ASP A 155 14.79 -21.01 7.13
N ALA A 156 14.37 -22.25 7.34
CA ALA A 156 12.96 -22.62 7.27
C ALA A 156 12.06 -21.82 8.25
N LYS A 157 12.62 -21.26 9.34
CA LYS A 157 11.87 -20.42 10.28
C LYS A 157 11.44 -19.07 9.66
N ALA A 158 12.09 -18.65 8.55
CA ALA A 158 11.70 -17.42 7.87
C ALA A 158 10.27 -17.47 7.32
N GLU A 159 9.71 -18.66 7.05
CA GLU A 159 8.32 -18.81 6.60
C GLU A 159 7.29 -18.22 7.58
N THR A 160 7.56 -18.28 8.88
CA THR A 160 6.67 -17.73 9.93
C THR A 160 6.67 -16.19 10.00
N LEU A 161 7.64 -15.55 9.35
CA LEU A 161 7.81 -14.10 9.33
C LEU A 161 7.21 -13.45 8.05
N ASP A 162 6.82 -14.29 7.09
CA ASP A 162 6.19 -13.88 5.83
C ASP A 162 4.68 -13.65 6.08
N GLU A 163 4.33 -12.45 6.50
CA GLU A 163 2.93 -12.07 6.81
C GLU A 163 2.06 -12.05 5.55
N LYS A 164 0.96 -12.81 5.58
CA LYS A 164 0.03 -12.98 4.44
C LYS A 164 -1.41 -12.64 4.82
N HIS A 165 -1.64 -11.57 5.60
CA HIS A 165 -2.97 -11.14 5.98
C HIS A 165 -3.65 -10.33 4.89
N MET A 166 -4.91 -10.67 4.57
CA MET A 166 -5.76 -9.96 3.61
C MET A 166 -5.11 -9.74 2.24
N CYS A 167 -4.35 -10.72 1.76
CA CYS A 167 -3.56 -10.62 0.54
C CYS A 167 -4.04 -11.56 -0.58
N ARG A 168 -5.17 -12.24 -0.40
CA ARG A 168 -5.72 -13.19 -1.38
C ARG A 168 -6.94 -12.60 -2.08
N ALA A 169 -7.20 -13.11 -3.28
CA ALA A 169 -8.43 -12.79 -3.99
C ALA A 169 -9.66 -13.07 -3.13
N GLY A 170 -10.60 -12.13 -3.11
CA GLY A 170 -11.86 -12.25 -2.40
C GLY A 170 -11.85 -11.76 -0.95
N GLU A 171 -10.69 -11.68 -0.28
CA GLU A 171 -10.64 -11.29 1.14
C GLU A 171 -11.09 -9.83 1.37
N LEU A 172 -10.72 -8.91 0.49
CA LEU A 172 -11.20 -7.53 0.57
C LEU A 172 -12.70 -7.44 0.23
N SER A 173 -13.15 -8.08 -0.85
CA SER A 173 -14.55 -8.05 -1.23
C SER A 173 -15.45 -8.68 -0.18
N GLU A 174 -15.00 -9.73 0.50
CA GLU A 174 -15.70 -10.31 1.65
C GLU A 174 -15.85 -9.30 2.79
N LEU A 175 -14.75 -8.59 3.15
CA LEU A 175 -14.79 -7.56 4.19
C LEU A 175 -15.76 -6.42 3.83
N TRP A 176 -15.74 -5.95 2.57
CA TRP A 176 -16.66 -4.92 2.06
C TRP A 176 -18.11 -5.35 2.18
N GLY A 177 -18.43 -6.60 1.76
CA GLY A 177 -19.76 -7.19 1.88
C GLY A 177 -20.22 -7.35 3.34
N GLN A 178 -19.33 -7.78 4.24
CA GLN A 178 -19.62 -7.96 5.67
C GLN A 178 -19.98 -6.64 6.38
N VAL A 179 -19.46 -5.50 5.89
CA VAL A 179 -19.80 -4.17 6.42
C VAL A 179 -21.05 -3.59 5.77
N GLY A 180 -21.57 -4.22 4.71
CA GLY A 180 -22.82 -3.84 4.07
C GLY A 180 -22.66 -2.86 2.90
N LEU A 181 -21.48 -2.76 2.31
CA LEU A 181 -21.30 -2.00 1.07
C LEU A 181 -22.02 -2.70 -0.09
N GLU A 182 -22.56 -1.91 -1.00
CA GLU A 182 -23.27 -2.39 -2.20
C GLU A 182 -22.37 -2.36 -3.43
N ASN A 183 -22.74 -3.09 -4.49
CA ASN A 183 -22.03 -3.14 -5.76
C ASN A 183 -20.53 -3.45 -5.59
N VAL A 184 -20.22 -4.35 -4.66
CA VAL A 184 -18.84 -4.72 -4.37
C VAL A 184 -18.26 -5.49 -5.55
N HIS A 185 -17.11 -5.05 -6.04
CA HIS A 185 -16.34 -5.75 -7.04
C HIS A 185 -14.86 -5.64 -6.74
N GLU A 186 -14.12 -6.69 -7.07
CA GLU A 186 -12.69 -6.81 -6.88
C GLU A 186 -12.02 -7.24 -8.17
N GLN A 187 -10.85 -6.70 -8.46
CA GLN A 187 -10.04 -7.14 -9.60
C GLN A 187 -8.55 -7.08 -9.28
N PRO A 188 -7.73 -7.92 -9.94
CA PRO A 188 -6.29 -7.79 -9.90
C PRO A 188 -5.84 -6.61 -10.76
N GLN A 189 -4.84 -5.87 -10.27
CA GLN A 189 -4.09 -4.91 -11.06
C GLN A 189 -2.60 -5.24 -10.97
N THR A 190 -1.87 -5.10 -12.06
CA THR A 190 -0.45 -5.44 -12.11
C THR A 190 0.36 -4.23 -12.53
N VAL A 191 1.43 -3.98 -11.80
CA VAL A 191 2.45 -2.98 -12.13
C VAL A 191 3.79 -3.67 -12.38
N THR A 192 4.65 -3.03 -13.16
CA THR A 192 6.00 -3.51 -13.42
C THR A 192 7.00 -2.43 -13.02
N MET A 193 8.02 -2.82 -12.26
CA MET A 193 9.12 -1.96 -11.90
C MET A 193 10.41 -2.44 -12.52
N ARG A 194 11.15 -1.50 -13.10
CA ARG A 194 12.51 -1.71 -13.57
C ARG A 194 13.51 -1.42 -12.46
N PHE A 195 14.46 -2.30 -12.31
CA PHE A 195 15.63 -2.16 -11.47
C PHE A 195 16.85 -2.01 -12.37
N GLU A 196 17.69 -1.02 -12.09
CA GLU A 196 18.89 -0.74 -12.89
C GLU A 196 20.02 -1.74 -12.61
N SER A 197 19.99 -2.38 -11.45
CA SER A 197 20.95 -3.41 -11.04
C SER A 197 20.36 -4.26 -9.92
N PHE A 198 21.06 -5.36 -9.57
CA PHE A 198 20.70 -6.12 -8.38
C PHE A 198 20.87 -5.31 -7.08
N ALA A 199 21.81 -4.37 -7.01
CA ALA A 199 21.94 -3.47 -5.87
C ALA A 199 20.71 -2.55 -5.72
N ASP A 200 20.16 -2.01 -6.81
CA ASP A 200 18.92 -1.19 -6.80
C ASP A 200 17.71 -1.96 -6.25
N TYR A 201 17.68 -3.28 -6.42
CA TYR A 201 16.69 -4.16 -5.82
C TYR A 201 16.99 -4.49 -4.35
N TRP A 202 18.26 -4.82 -4.04
CA TRP A 202 18.66 -5.41 -2.76
C TRP A 202 18.85 -4.39 -1.64
N ASP A 203 19.52 -3.27 -1.93
CA ASP A 203 19.95 -2.31 -0.90
C ASP A 203 18.79 -1.73 -0.08
N PRO A 204 17.57 -1.49 -0.64
CA PRO A 204 16.43 -1.06 0.16
C PRO A 204 16.02 -2.01 1.30
N PHE A 205 16.25 -3.32 1.18
CA PHE A 205 15.98 -4.25 2.27
C PHE A 205 16.89 -4.02 3.48
N LEU A 206 18.11 -3.55 3.25
CA LEU A 206 19.09 -3.28 4.31
C LEU A 206 18.71 -2.05 5.17
N LEU A 207 17.71 -1.27 4.76
CA LEU A 207 17.19 -0.12 5.51
C LEU A 207 16.19 -0.50 6.61
N GLY A 208 15.92 -1.79 6.83
CA GLY A 208 15.11 -2.28 7.95
C GLY A 208 13.61 -2.02 7.84
N GLN A 209 13.08 -1.67 6.66
CA GLN A 209 11.68 -1.39 6.47
C GLN A 209 10.84 -2.66 6.25
N GLY A 210 9.71 -2.74 6.98
CA GLY A 210 8.79 -3.87 6.91
C GLY A 210 9.39 -5.20 7.42
N PRO A 211 8.62 -6.31 7.38
CA PRO A 211 9.07 -7.60 7.88
C PRO A 211 10.37 -8.10 7.23
N ALA A 212 10.51 -7.95 5.91
CA ALA A 212 11.70 -8.39 5.18
C ALA A 212 12.96 -7.59 5.58
N GLY A 213 12.83 -6.27 5.74
CA GLY A 213 13.93 -5.41 6.19
C GLY A 213 14.35 -5.71 7.64
N VAL A 214 13.37 -5.89 8.53
CA VAL A 214 13.64 -6.29 9.94
C VAL A 214 14.35 -7.64 9.98
N TYR A 215 13.91 -8.61 9.17
CA TYR A 215 14.54 -9.92 9.10
C TYR A 215 16.01 -9.81 8.65
N VAL A 216 16.30 -9.15 7.53
CA VAL A 216 17.67 -9.07 7.01
C VAL A 216 18.62 -8.35 7.97
N THR A 217 18.16 -7.30 8.65
CA THR A 217 18.98 -6.56 9.63
C THR A 217 19.24 -7.34 10.93
N SER A 218 18.45 -8.38 11.21
CA SER A 218 18.68 -9.29 12.34
C SER A 218 19.70 -10.39 12.07
N LEU A 219 20.12 -10.57 10.81
CA LEU A 219 21.02 -11.65 10.40
C LEU A 219 22.49 -11.29 10.64
N SER A 220 23.32 -12.32 10.86
CA SER A 220 24.77 -12.14 10.82
C SER A 220 25.27 -11.78 9.41
N PRO A 221 26.42 -11.12 9.28
CA PRO A 221 26.96 -10.74 7.95
C PRO A 221 27.12 -11.93 6.98
N ASP A 222 27.45 -13.13 7.48
CA ASP A 222 27.56 -14.33 6.66
C ASP A 222 26.20 -14.77 6.12
N ARG A 223 25.14 -14.73 6.95
CA ARG A 223 23.79 -15.07 6.54
C ARG A 223 23.20 -14.03 5.58
N VAL A 224 23.53 -12.74 5.76
CA VAL A 224 23.16 -11.69 4.80
C VAL A 224 23.79 -11.97 3.43
N ARG A 225 25.06 -12.37 3.39
CA ARG A 225 25.73 -12.73 2.12
C ARG A 225 25.09 -13.96 1.46
N ALA A 226 24.78 -14.98 2.25
CA ALA A 226 24.09 -16.18 1.73
C ALA A 226 22.71 -15.83 1.17
N LEU A 227 21.89 -15.07 1.92
CA LEU A 227 20.58 -14.61 1.48
C LEU A 227 20.68 -13.77 0.20
N ARG A 228 21.62 -12.84 0.15
CA ARG A 228 21.86 -11.99 -1.04
C ARG A 228 22.14 -12.84 -2.28
N SER A 229 22.96 -13.88 -2.14
CA SER A 229 23.29 -14.80 -3.25
C SER A 229 22.08 -15.59 -3.73
N GLU A 230 21.29 -16.12 -2.79
CA GLU A 230 20.05 -16.86 -3.09
C GLU A 230 19.01 -15.98 -3.79
N VAL A 231 18.77 -14.80 -3.26
CA VAL A 231 17.80 -13.86 -3.85
C VAL A 231 18.26 -13.40 -5.23
N LYS A 232 19.57 -13.12 -5.41
CA LYS A 232 20.13 -12.76 -6.71
C LYS A 232 19.88 -13.82 -7.78
N SER A 233 20.08 -15.10 -7.46
CA SER A 233 19.85 -16.21 -8.38
C SER A 233 18.39 -16.29 -8.86
N ARG A 234 17.42 -15.77 -8.06
CA ARG A 234 15.99 -15.81 -8.36
C ARG A 234 15.51 -14.61 -9.20
N VAL A 235 16.11 -13.45 -9.04
CA VAL A 235 15.64 -12.20 -9.70
C VAL A 235 16.50 -11.76 -10.87
N SER A 236 17.81 -12.02 -10.82
CA SER A 236 18.77 -11.60 -11.86
C SER A 236 19.91 -12.60 -11.98
N PRO A 237 19.66 -13.79 -12.53
CA PRO A 237 20.67 -14.86 -12.61
C PRO A 237 21.84 -14.51 -13.53
N SER A 238 21.66 -13.62 -14.51
CA SER A 238 22.61 -13.42 -15.60
C SER A 238 23.75 -12.45 -15.28
N ALA A 239 23.50 -11.38 -14.54
CA ALA A 239 24.55 -10.41 -14.13
C ALA A 239 24.10 -9.43 -13.06
N GLU A 240 25.05 -8.99 -12.21
CA GLU A 240 24.80 -8.07 -11.11
C GLU A 240 24.45 -6.64 -11.56
N PHE A 241 24.95 -6.25 -12.71
CA PHE A 241 24.88 -4.86 -13.23
C PHE A 241 23.92 -4.68 -14.40
N LEU A 242 23.21 -5.73 -14.81
CA LEU A 242 22.22 -5.62 -15.89
C LEU A 242 20.84 -5.24 -15.34
N PRO A 243 20.13 -4.33 -16.02
CA PRO A 243 18.76 -4.01 -15.66
C PRO A 243 17.82 -5.21 -15.81
N PHE A 244 16.84 -5.31 -14.93
CA PHE A 244 15.77 -6.30 -15.00
C PHE A 244 14.44 -5.70 -14.49
N ALA A 245 13.34 -6.38 -14.72
CA ALA A 245 12.03 -5.93 -14.30
C ALA A 245 11.31 -7.02 -13.52
N LEU A 246 10.56 -6.60 -12.49
CA LEU A 246 9.68 -7.46 -11.71
C LEU A 246 8.27 -6.89 -11.74
N SER A 247 7.29 -7.79 -11.82
CA SER A 247 5.88 -7.43 -11.68
C SER A 247 5.43 -7.52 -10.22
N ALA A 248 4.43 -6.70 -9.88
CA ALA A 248 3.71 -6.81 -8.62
C ALA A 248 2.20 -6.71 -8.90
N ARG A 249 1.41 -7.60 -8.29
CA ARG A 249 -0.03 -7.61 -8.35
C ARG A 249 -0.63 -7.10 -7.05
N VAL A 250 -1.68 -6.30 -7.17
CA VAL A 250 -2.56 -5.90 -6.06
C VAL A 250 -3.96 -6.44 -6.31
N TRP A 251 -4.70 -6.67 -5.24
CA TRP A 251 -6.14 -6.85 -5.26
C TRP A 251 -6.79 -5.51 -4.94
N SER A 252 -7.54 -4.97 -5.90
CA SER A 252 -8.26 -3.71 -5.75
C SER A 252 -9.74 -3.98 -5.62
N VAL A 253 -10.35 -3.48 -4.55
CA VAL A 253 -11.79 -3.58 -4.28
C VAL A 253 -12.44 -2.21 -4.34
N CYS A 254 -13.67 -2.16 -4.82
CA CYS A 254 -14.55 -1.00 -4.75
C CYS A 254 -15.94 -1.42 -4.32
N GLY A 255 -16.60 -0.61 -3.50
CA GLY A 255 -17.99 -0.76 -3.10
C GLY A 255 -18.65 0.59 -2.90
N THR A 256 -19.97 0.62 -2.83
CA THR A 256 -20.78 1.83 -2.68
C THR A 256 -21.41 1.87 -1.29
N VAL A 257 -21.35 3.01 -0.61
CA VAL A 257 -22.03 3.23 0.67
C VAL A 257 -23.56 3.19 0.41
N PRO A 258 -24.34 2.37 1.13
CA PRO A 258 -25.78 2.31 0.94
C PRO A 258 -26.47 3.67 1.08
N ARG A 259 -27.44 3.94 0.23
CA ARG A 259 -28.33 5.10 0.42
C ARG A 259 -29.31 4.72 1.51
N ARG A 260 -29.24 5.41 2.67
CA ARG A 260 -30.30 5.27 3.68
C ARG A 260 -31.63 5.68 3.05
N VAL A 261 -32.58 4.75 3.02
CA VAL A 261 -33.96 4.99 2.62
C VAL A 261 -34.67 5.79 3.71
#